data_a142a6caa496d5a0e1db4561516c5460
#
_entry.id   a142a6caa496d5a0e1db4561516c5460
#
_cell.length_a   1.000
_cell.length_b   1.000
_cell.length_c   1.000
_cell.angle_alpha   90.00
_cell.angle_beta   90.00
_cell.angle_gamma   90.00
#
_symmetry.space_group_name_H-M   'P 1'
#
loop_
_entity.id
_entity.type
_entity.pdbx_description
1 polymer ?
#
loop_
_entity_poly.entity_id
_entity_poly.type
_entity_poly.pdbx_seq_one_letter_code
_entity_poly.pdbx_strand_id
1 'polypeptide(L)'
;NWRKQVKHGDIILVVDVGGGTTDLSLIAVLEREGNLELQRIAVGEHILLGGDNMDLALAYGVARKLAAEGKPLDAWQTRALAQACRAAKEQLLSDGAPESLPVVVPSRGSKLIGGSIRTEITRAEVLQTLVEGFFPPCAVSDAPQTRARSALTQLGLPYAQDAAITRHLAAFLTRQAGALAQAEGASFARPTALLFNGGVLKAPLIEQRIVQVLNGWLAQEGVPPARLLEGAELDLAVARGAAYLGYVNTLGRGVRIRGGTAQSYYVGVESNLPAIPGMEPPLCALCLAPFGMEEGTEVALDSQEFGLVVGEPVRLRFFGSSV
;
A
#
# COMPACT_ATOMS: atom_id res chain seq x y z
N ASN A 1 22.21 -12.36 1.11
CA ASN A 1 22.00 -13.31 0.00
C ASN A 1 20.63 -13.95 0.16
N TRP A 2 19.63 -13.39 -0.52
CA TRP A 2 18.23 -13.81 -0.47
C TRP A 2 18.01 -15.31 -0.75
N ARG A 3 18.81 -15.90 -1.68
CA ARG A 3 18.74 -17.34 -2.02
C ARG A 3 18.98 -18.28 -0.86
N LYS A 4 19.60 -17.81 0.23
CA LYS A 4 19.79 -18.62 1.44
C LYS A 4 18.57 -18.55 2.37
N GLN A 5 17.69 -17.60 2.15
CA GLN A 5 16.53 -17.36 3.03
C GLN A 5 15.24 -17.94 2.46
N VAL A 6 15.21 -18.30 1.19
CA VAL A 6 14.01 -18.82 0.51
C VAL A 6 14.30 -20.11 -0.24
N LYS A 7 13.27 -20.91 -0.48
CA LYS A 7 13.32 -22.17 -1.22
C LYS A 7 12.18 -22.25 -2.23
N HIS A 8 12.30 -23.17 -3.18
CA HIS A 8 11.22 -23.49 -4.11
C HIS A 8 9.90 -23.76 -3.36
N GLY A 9 8.81 -23.22 -3.85
CA GLY A 9 7.48 -23.31 -3.25
C GLY A 9 7.18 -22.27 -2.17
N ASP A 10 8.16 -21.44 -1.80
CA ASP A 10 7.88 -20.31 -0.90
C ASP A 10 7.00 -19.26 -1.59
N ILE A 11 6.11 -18.66 -0.82
CA ILE A 11 5.32 -17.50 -1.20
C ILE A 11 5.68 -16.37 -0.24
N ILE A 12 6.26 -15.33 -0.80
CA ILE A 12 6.73 -14.16 -0.05
C ILE A 12 5.64 -13.08 -0.11
N LEU A 13 5.10 -12.70 1.04
CA LEU A 13 4.29 -11.50 1.17
C LEU A 13 5.22 -10.30 1.37
N VAL A 14 5.17 -9.33 0.48
CA VAL A 14 5.82 -8.03 0.65
C VAL A 14 4.79 -7.04 1.18
N VAL A 15 5.12 -6.42 2.29
CA VAL A 15 4.33 -5.35 2.92
C VAL A 15 5.18 -4.09 2.89
N ASP A 16 4.80 -3.13 2.08
CA ASP A 16 5.47 -1.83 1.98
C ASP A 16 4.55 -0.75 2.56
N VAL A 17 4.95 -0.17 3.69
CA VAL A 17 4.20 0.94 4.32
C VAL A 17 5.09 2.17 4.33
N GLY A 18 4.90 2.99 3.31
CA GLY A 18 5.63 4.24 3.11
C GLY A 18 5.04 5.43 3.87
N GLY A 19 5.49 6.63 3.49
CA GLY A 19 4.94 7.89 4.02
C GLY A 19 3.49 8.12 3.61
N GLY A 20 3.17 7.94 2.33
CA GLY A 20 1.85 8.23 1.77
C GLY A 20 1.03 7.02 1.38
N THR A 21 1.62 5.84 1.26
CA THR A 21 0.99 4.66 0.67
C THR A 21 1.31 3.37 1.41
N THR A 22 0.42 2.41 1.24
CA THR A 22 0.63 1.01 1.59
C THR A 22 0.46 0.16 0.34
N ASP A 23 1.47 -0.63 0.02
CA ASP A 23 1.53 -1.49 -1.14
C ASP A 23 1.78 -2.94 -0.71
N LEU A 24 0.99 -3.86 -1.27
CA LEU A 24 1.02 -5.28 -0.93
C LEU A 24 1.31 -6.09 -2.20
N SER A 25 2.19 -7.07 -2.12
CA SER A 25 2.41 -7.98 -3.23
C SER A 25 2.79 -9.39 -2.78
N LEU A 26 2.50 -10.38 -3.63
CA LEU A 26 2.92 -11.77 -3.44
C LEU A 26 3.92 -12.17 -4.51
N ILE A 27 5.00 -12.81 -4.08
CA ILE A 27 6.08 -13.29 -4.93
C ILE A 27 6.23 -14.80 -4.70
N ALA A 28 6.06 -15.60 -5.74
CA ALA A 28 6.37 -17.03 -5.70
C ALA A 28 7.84 -17.27 -5.96
N VAL A 29 8.42 -18.23 -5.25
CA VAL A 29 9.77 -18.75 -5.50
C VAL A 29 9.64 -20.03 -6.29
N LEU A 30 10.03 -19.97 -7.55
CA LEU A 30 9.99 -21.07 -8.50
C LEU A 30 11.39 -21.63 -8.69
N GLU A 31 11.48 -22.85 -9.23
CA GLU A 31 12.73 -23.45 -9.68
C GLU A 31 12.62 -23.74 -11.18
N ARG A 32 13.58 -23.21 -11.94
CA ARG A 32 13.74 -23.51 -13.36
C ARG A 32 15.19 -23.87 -13.63
N GLU A 33 15.40 -25.00 -14.26
CA GLU A 33 16.74 -25.48 -14.64
C GLU A 33 17.74 -25.48 -13.48
N GLY A 34 17.27 -25.83 -12.25
CA GLY A 34 18.10 -25.84 -11.05
C GLY A 34 18.40 -24.47 -10.44
N ASN A 35 17.78 -23.40 -10.95
CA ASN A 35 17.92 -22.05 -10.41
C ASN A 35 16.61 -21.55 -9.81
N LEU A 36 16.74 -20.84 -8.67
CA LEU A 36 15.58 -20.17 -8.09
C LEU A 36 15.25 -18.91 -8.89
N GLU A 37 13.99 -18.80 -9.30
CA GLU A 37 13.39 -17.63 -9.93
C GLU A 37 12.33 -17.02 -9.03
N LEU A 38 12.18 -15.70 -9.10
CA LEU A 38 11.15 -14.94 -8.40
C LEU A 38 10.10 -14.48 -9.40
N GLN A 39 8.86 -14.83 -9.13
CA GLN A 39 7.72 -14.43 -9.95
C GLN A 39 6.72 -13.68 -9.08
N ARG A 40 6.39 -12.43 -9.43
CA ARG A 40 5.30 -11.68 -8.82
C ARG A 40 3.98 -12.26 -9.31
N ILE A 41 3.21 -12.80 -8.40
CA ILE A 41 1.95 -13.52 -8.69
C ILE A 41 0.71 -12.69 -8.34
N ALA A 42 0.84 -11.70 -7.47
CA ALA A 42 -0.24 -10.78 -7.16
C ALA A 42 0.30 -9.42 -6.75
N VAL A 43 -0.47 -8.37 -7.06
CA VAL A 43 -0.24 -7.00 -6.62
C VAL A 43 -1.56 -6.47 -6.07
N GLY A 44 -1.52 -5.87 -4.89
CA GLY A 44 -2.66 -5.19 -4.29
C GLY A 44 -2.97 -3.86 -4.99
N GLU A 45 -4.12 -3.31 -4.68
CA GLU A 45 -4.44 -1.94 -5.03
C GLU A 45 -3.47 -0.99 -4.31
N HIS A 46 -3.14 0.11 -4.95
CA HIS A 46 -2.35 1.17 -4.35
C HIS A 46 -3.18 1.91 -3.29
N ILE A 47 -2.89 1.67 -2.02
CA ILE A 47 -3.67 2.19 -0.91
C ILE A 47 -3.06 3.52 -0.47
N LEU A 48 -3.78 4.63 -0.65
CA LEU A 48 -3.35 5.95 -0.18
C LEU A 48 -3.53 6.06 1.34
N LEU A 49 -2.66 5.39 2.06
CA LEU A 49 -2.65 5.29 3.52
C LEU A 49 -1.22 4.97 3.96
N GLY A 50 -0.63 5.81 4.81
CA GLY A 50 0.74 5.64 5.25
C GLY A 50 1.11 6.51 6.46
N GLY A 51 2.40 6.74 6.64
CA GLY A 51 2.95 7.49 7.77
C GLY A 51 2.39 8.90 7.94
N ASP A 52 2.09 9.59 6.84
CA ASP A 52 1.52 10.95 6.88
C ASP A 52 0.09 10.95 7.45
N ASN A 53 -0.69 9.90 7.21
CA ASN A 53 -2.00 9.71 7.83
C ASN A 53 -1.86 9.49 9.34
N MET A 54 -0.81 8.78 9.76
CA MET A 54 -0.50 8.54 11.17
C MET A 54 -0.09 9.83 11.88
N ASP A 55 0.73 10.67 11.23
CA ASP A 55 1.15 11.98 11.75
C ASP A 55 -0.06 12.90 11.95
N LEU A 56 -0.97 12.92 10.98
CA LEU A 56 -2.21 13.67 11.07
C LEU A 56 -3.14 13.15 12.18
N ALA A 57 -3.27 11.83 12.34
CA ALA A 57 -4.09 11.24 13.40
C ALA A 57 -3.59 11.64 14.78
N LEU A 58 -2.27 11.62 15.00
CA LEU A 58 -1.65 12.09 16.24
C LEU A 58 -1.88 13.59 16.45
N ALA A 59 -1.70 14.39 15.40
CA ALA A 59 -1.93 15.85 15.46
C ALA A 59 -3.37 16.18 15.84
N TYR A 60 -4.35 15.48 15.26
CA TYR A 60 -5.75 15.65 15.64
C TYR A 60 -6.03 15.21 17.09
N GLY A 61 -5.39 14.14 17.57
CA GLY A 61 -5.46 13.72 18.96
C GLY A 61 -4.98 14.79 19.92
N VAL A 62 -3.79 15.33 19.66
CA VAL A 62 -3.18 16.42 20.44
C VAL A 62 -4.00 17.72 20.33
N ALA A 63 -4.51 18.06 19.15
CA ALA A 63 -5.36 19.23 18.96
C ALA A 63 -6.66 19.16 19.79
N ARG A 64 -7.28 17.97 19.86
CA ARG A 64 -8.47 17.75 20.74
C ARG A 64 -8.13 17.88 22.21
N LYS A 65 -6.98 17.38 22.66
CA LYS A 65 -6.48 17.54 24.03
C LYS A 65 -6.32 19.01 24.38
N LEU A 66 -5.65 19.78 23.52
CA LEU A 66 -5.47 21.22 23.70
C LEU A 66 -6.80 21.99 23.65
N ALA A 67 -7.72 21.63 22.79
CA ALA A 67 -9.05 22.24 22.75
C ALA A 67 -9.83 22.03 24.06
N ALA A 68 -9.74 20.83 24.66
CA ALA A 68 -10.31 20.53 25.96
C ALA A 68 -9.69 21.38 27.10
N GLU A 69 -8.43 21.81 26.94
CA GLU A 69 -7.73 22.74 27.84
C GLU A 69 -8.04 24.21 27.55
N GLY A 70 -8.96 24.50 26.64
CA GLY A 70 -9.32 25.88 26.25
C GLY A 70 -8.31 26.54 25.28
N LYS A 71 -7.47 25.73 24.60
CA LYS A 71 -6.45 26.18 23.63
C LYS A 71 -6.71 25.60 22.24
N PRO A 72 -7.83 25.92 21.57
CA PRO A 72 -8.12 25.38 20.25
C PRO A 72 -7.08 25.83 19.21
N LEU A 73 -6.68 24.92 18.32
CA LEU A 73 -5.73 25.19 17.25
C LEU A 73 -6.45 25.54 15.95
N ASP A 74 -5.87 26.45 15.17
CA ASP A 74 -6.30 26.70 13.80
C ASP A 74 -5.75 25.63 12.82
N ALA A 75 -6.21 25.66 11.57
CA ALA A 75 -5.82 24.69 10.54
C ALA A 75 -4.31 24.76 10.20
N TRP A 76 -3.68 25.94 10.32
CA TRP A 76 -2.24 26.08 10.10
C TRP A 76 -1.44 25.49 11.25
N GLN A 77 -1.87 25.75 12.49
CA GLN A 77 -1.26 25.19 13.70
C GLN A 77 -1.39 23.67 13.73
N THR A 78 -2.54 23.13 13.34
CA THR A 78 -2.76 21.67 13.26
C THR A 78 -1.82 21.02 12.22
N ARG A 79 -1.59 21.67 11.08
CA ARG A 79 -0.61 21.17 10.09
C ARG A 79 0.83 21.25 10.59
N ALA A 80 1.19 22.33 11.27
CA ALA A 80 2.51 22.46 11.89
C ALA A 80 2.72 21.41 12.99
N LEU A 81 1.66 21.11 13.74
CA LEU A 81 1.66 20.06 14.76
C LEU A 81 1.89 18.66 14.14
N ALA A 82 1.36 18.37 12.95
CA ALA A 82 1.59 17.08 12.29
C ALA A 82 3.09 16.82 12.05
N GLN A 83 3.84 17.85 11.65
CA GLN A 83 5.29 17.71 11.49
C GLN A 83 6.01 17.45 12.83
N ALA A 84 5.58 18.09 13.91
CA ALA A 84 6.12 17.84 15.25
C ALA A 84 5.75 16.44 15.77
N CYS A 85 4.52 15.98 15.47
CA CYS A 85 4.05 14.62 15.78
C CYS A 85 4.85 13.55 15.05
N ARG A 86 5.31 13.81 13.80
CA ARG A 86 6.17 12.89 13.06
C ARG A 86 7.44 12.58 13.83
N ALA A 87 8.17 13.61 14.26
CA ALA A 87 9.39 13.42 15.02
C ALA A 87 9.15 12.70 16.36
N ALA A 88 8.06 13.05 17.05
CA ALA A 88 7.69 12.39 18.30
C ALA A 88 7.29 10.92 18.08
N LYS A 89 6.53 10.62 17.02
CA LYS A 89 6.17 9.26 16.62
C LYS A 89 7.40 8.37 16.43
N GLU A 90 8.35 8.84 15.63
CA GLU A 90 9.57 8.08 15.30
C GLU A 90 10.38 7.77 16.56
N GLN A 91 10.50 8.71 17.49
CA GLN A 91 11.19 8.49 18.75
C GLN A 91 10.41 7.61 19.73
N LEU A 92 9.09 7.80 19.87
CA LEU A 92 8.27 7.04 20.83
C LEU A 92 7.99 5.60 20.39
N LEU A 93 8.17 5.28 19.12
CA LEU A 93 8.06 3.91 18.60
C LEU A 93 9.41 3.16 18.55
N SER A 94 10.51 3.84 18.82
CA SER A 94 11.84 3.22 18.86
C SER A 94 12.05 2.36 20.12
N ASP A 95 13.04 1.49 20.07
CA ASP A 95 13.46 0.72 21.23
C ASP A 95 14.06 1.63 22.31
N GLY A 96 13.68 1.39 23.56
CA GLY A 96 14.11 2.25 24.69
C GLY A 96 13.50 3.65 24.69
N ALA A 97 12.39 3.85 23.97
CA ALA A 97 11.71 5.15 23.91
C ALA A 97 11.30 5.68 25.28
N PRO A 98 11.33 7.01 25.49
CA PRO A 98 10.81 7.64 26.71
C PRO A 98 9.29 7.48 26.81
N GLU A 99 8.73 7.70 28.01
CA GLU A 99 7.29 7.63 28.26
C GLU A 99 6.51 8.78 27.60
N SER A 100 7.13 9.93 27.43
CA SER A 100 6.54 11.10 26.75
C SER A 100 7.59 11.99 26.11
N LEU A 101 7.14 12.79 25.13
CA LEU A 101 7.97 13.81 24.49
C LEU A 101 7.22 15.14 24.45
N PRO A 102 7.92 16.27 24.69
CA PRO A 102 7.34 17.59 24.53
C PRO A 102 7.08 17.89 23.05
N VAL A 103 5.93 18.46 22.77
CA VAL A 103 5.54 18.95 21.45
C VAL A 103 5.22 20.43 21.53
N VAL A 104 5.77 21.18 20.60
CA VAL A 104 5.62 22.63 20.54
C VAL A 104 4.80 23.02 19.32
N VAL A 105 3.72 23.75 19.55
CA VAL A 105 2.89 24.31 18.48
C VAL A 105 3.26 25.79 18.31
N PRO A 106 3.66 26.23 17.11
CA PRO A 106 3.97 27.64 16.87
C PRO A 106 2.70 28.49 17.01
N SER A 107 2.81 29.65 17.63
CA SER A 107 1.72 30.60 17.67
C SER A 107 1.86 31.70 16.60
N ARG A 108 0.73 32.13 16.04
CA ARG A 108 0.68 33.32 15.18
C ARG A 108 0.62 34.57 16.04
N GLY A 109 1.65 35.39 16.00
CA GLY A 109 1.64 36.68 16.66
C GLY A 109 2.85 37.51 16.32
N SER A 110 2.63 38.80 16.12
CA SER A 110 3.69 39.80 15.84
C SER A 110 4.50 40.20 17.09
N LYS A 111 4.25 39.58 18.24
CA LYS A 111 5.05 39.81 19.44
C LYS A 111 6.37 39.07 19.31
N LEU A 112 7.48 39.77 19.52
CA LEU A 112 8.87 39.25 19.45
C LEU A 112 9.12 38.04 20.39
N ILE A 113 8.18 37.79 21.29
CA ILE A 113 8.08 36.62 22.17
C ILE A 113 6.68 36.04 21.91
N GLY A 114 6.50 35.39 20.72
CA GLY A 114 5.28 34.67 20.42
C GLY A 114 5.17 33.46 21.35
N GLY A 115 4.13 33.45 22.20
CA GLY A 115 3.91 32.33 23.11
C GLY A 115 3.72 31.03 22.35
N SER A 116 4.68 30.13 22.40
CA SER A 116 4.51 28.76 21.87
C SER A 116 3.57 28.01 22.80
N ILE A 117 2.61 27.28 22.22
CA ILE A 117 1.79 26.33 22.98
C ILE A 117 2.64 25.07 23.17
N ARG A 118 2.93 24.74 24.41
CA ARG A 118 3.66 23.52 24.76
C ARG A 118 2.68 22.48 25.28
N THR A 119 2.83 21.28 24.82
CA THR A 119 2.12 20.10 25.30
C THR A 119 3.06 18.90 25.24
N GLU A 120 2.59 17.75 25.63
CA GLU A 120 3.34 16.50 25.47
C GLU A 120 2.49 15.46 24.77
N ILE A 121 3.15 14.53 24.12
CA ILE A 121 2.57 13.30 23.58
C ILE A 121 3.20 12.13 24.32
N THR A 122 2.37 11.24 24.82
CA THR A 122 2.82 10.05 25.53
C THR A 122 2.98 8.86 24.59
N ARG A 123 3.84 7.93 24.97
CA ARG A 123 4.00 6.66 24.27
C ARG A 123 2.68 5.88 24.21
N ALA A 124 1.89 5.91 25.29
CA ALA A 124 0.56 5.29 25.34
C ALA A 124 -0.40 5.88 24.31
N GLU A 125 -0.45 7.22 24.16
CA GLU A 125 -1.26 7.90 23.13
C GLU A 125 -0.83 7.48 21.71
N VAL A 126 0.48 7.37 21.46
CA VAL A 126 1.02 6.92 20.17
C VAL A 126 0.64 5.47 19.89
N LEU A 127 0.81 4.56 20.85
CA LEU A 127 0.45 3.16 20.70
C LEU A 127 -1.05 2.98 20.44
N GLN A 128 -1.89 3.65 21.23
CA GLN A 128 -3.34 3.60 21.07
C GLN A 128 -3.78 4.14 19.70
N THR A 129 -3.19 5.24 19.25
CA THR A 129 -3.58 5.87 17.98
C THR A 129 -3.05 5.10 16.78
N LEU A 130 -1.80 4.64 16.82
CA LEU A 130 -1.13 4.07 15.66
C LEU A 130 -1.23 2.54 15.62
N VAL A 131 -0.84 1.85 16.69
CA VAL A 131 -0.83 0.38 16.67
C VAL A 131 -2.25 -0.15 16.72
N GLU A 132 -3.10 0.37 17.62
CA GLU A 132 -4.49 -0.08 17.72
C GLU A 132 -5.40 0.56 16.65
N GLY A 133 -5.07 1.75 16.16
CA GLY A 133 -5.88 2.45 15.16
C GLY A 133 -5.57 2.02 13.71
N PHE A 134 -4.30 1.86 13.36
CA PHE A 134 -3.89 1.51 11.99
C PHE A 134 -3.56 0.03 11.79
N PHE A 135 -3.26 -0.69 12.84
CA PHE A 135 -2.94 -2.12 12.81
C PHE A 135 -3.76 -2.92 13.84
N PRO A 136 -5.09 -2.74 13.92
CA PRO A 136 -5.90 -3.50 14.87
C PRO A 136 -5.84 -5.00 14.56
N PRO A 137 -5.93 -5.89 15.56
CA PRO A 137 -6.23 -7.28 15.31
C PRO A 137 -7.58 -7.38 14.59
N CYS A 138 -7.65 -8.24 13.58
CA CYS A 138 -8.87 -8.48 12.81
C CYS A 138 -8.91 -9.92 12.32
N ALA A 139 -10.08 -10.41 11.90
CA ALA A 139 -10.20 -11.69 11.24
C ALA A 139 -9.73 -11.57 9.77
N VAL A 140 -9.27 -12.67 9.19
CA VAL A 140 -8.86 -12.69 7.78
C VAL A 140 -10.05 -12.45 6.83
N SER A 141 -11.27 -12.72 7.30
CA SER A 141 -12.52 -12.43 6.58
C SER A 141 -12.96 -10.97 6.65
N ASP A 142 -12.31 -10.15 7.49
CA ASP A 142 -12.68 -8.75 7.62
C ASP A 142 -12.26 -7.96 6.37
N ALA A 143 -13.18 -7.13 5.91
CA ALA A 143 -12.94 -6.21 4.79
C ALA A 143 -12.77 -4.77 5.28
N PRO A 144 -12.05 -3.93 4.53
CA PRO A 144 -11.98 -2.51 4.81
C PRO A 144 -13.37 -1.88 4.84
N GLN A 145 -13.61 -1.05 5.85
CA GLN A 145 -14.90 -0.37 6.02
C GLN A 145 -15.07 0.70 4.95
N THR A 146 -16.19 0.67 4.25
CA THR A 146 -16.58 1.73 3.31
C THR A 146 -17.67 2.58 3.95
N ARG A 147 -17.48 3.90 3.93
CA ARG A 147 -18.53 4.84 4.35
C ARG A 147 -19.40 5.18 3.15
N ALA A 148 -20.69 5.33 3.36
CA ALA A 148 -21.57 5.89 2.34
C ALA A 148 -21.04 7.27 1.93
N ARG A 149 -20.73 7.44 0.64
CA ARG A 149 -20.30 8.74 0.11
C ARG A 149 -21.47 9.70 0.13
N SER A 150 -21.25 10.95 0.55
CA SER A 150 -22.23 12.00 0.34
C SER A 150 -22.34 12.28 -1.17
N ALA A 151 -23.51 12.73 -1.62
CA ALA A 151 -23.74 13.06 -3.03
C ALA A 151 -22.80 14.16 -3.58
N LEU A 152 -22.20 14.95 -2.69
CA LEU A 152 -21.23 16.00 -3.02
C LEU A 152 -19.96 15.75 -2.20
N THR A 153 -18.88 15.41 -2.90
CA THR A 153 -17.54 15.29 -2.32
C THR A 153 -16.59 16.24 -3.05
N GLN A 154 -15.66 16.81 -2.30
CA GLN A 154 -14.62 17.64 -2.89
C GLN A 154 -13.71 16.77 -3.77
N LEU A 155 -13.37 17.24 -4.97
CA LEU A 155 -12.40 16.56 -5.82
C LEU A 155 -11.02 16.53 -5.12
N GLY A 156 -10.43 15.35 -5.04
CA GLY A 156 -9.13 15.13 -4.40
C GLY A 156 -8.60 13.73 -4.64
N LEU A 157 -7.49 13.39 -4.02
CA LEU A 157 -6.92 12.05 -4.08
C LEU A 157 -7.86 11.04 -3.40
N PRO A 158 -7.97 9.81 -3.92
CA PRO A 158 -8.83 8.76 -3.38
C PRO A 158 -8.20 8.11 -2.14
N TYR A 159 -8.05 8.87 -1.06
CA TYR A 159 -7.56 8.33 0.21
C TYR A 159 -8.40 7.16 0.71
N ALA A 160 -7.74 6.19 1.37
CA ALA A 160 -8.42 5.07 2.00
C ALA A 160 -9.43 5.57 3.05
N GLN A 161 -10.63 4.99 3.02
CA GLN A 161 -11.71 5.35 3.96
C GLN A 161 -11.54 4.63 5.31
N ASP A 162 -10.91 3.46 5.30
CA ASP A 162 -10.55 2.69 6.49
C ASP A 162 -9.06 2.84 6.77
N ALA A 163 -8.73 3.27 7.97
CA ALA A 163 -7.35 3.42 8.41
C ALA A 163 -6.68 2.10 8.81
N ALA A 164 -7.43 0.98 8.92
CA ALA A 164 -6.89 -0.28 9.38
C ALA A 164 -6.13 -1.03 8.27
N ILE A 165 -4.81 -0.87 8.21
CA ILE A 165 -3.92 -1.54 7.25
C ILE A 165 -4.07 -3.07 7.33
N THR A 166 -4.30 -3.62 8.52
CA THR A 166 -4.53 -5.06 8.71
C THR A 166 -5.79 -5.56 8.00
N ARG A 167 -6.88 -4.77 7.92
CA ARG A 167 -8.07 -5.13 7.13
C ARG A 167 -7.82 -5.09 5.63
N HIS A 168 -7.03 -4.13 5.17
CA HIS A 168 -6.59 -4.10 3.76
C HIS A 168 -5.72 -5.31 3.42
N LEU A 169 -4.82 -5.73 4.34
CA LEU A 169 -4.02 -6.94 4.20
C LEU A 169 -4.90 -8.20 4.15
N ALA A 170 -5.88 -8.32 5.05
CA ALA A 170 -6.84 -9.42 5.06
C ALA A 170 -7.59 -9.52 3.73
N ALA A 171 -8.16 -8.42 3.27
CA ALA A 171 -8.88 -8.36 1.99
C ALA A 171 -7.98 -8.67 0.79
N PHE A 172 -6.72 -8.24 0.80
CA PHE A 172 -5.76 -8.59 -0.24
C PHE A 172 -5.50 -10.10 -0.29
N LEU A 173 -5.16 -10.71 0.85
CA LEU A 173 -4.88 -12.16 0.90
C LEU A 173 -6.10 -13.02 0.57
N THR A 174 -7.29 -12.63 1.02
CA THR A 174 -8.55 -13.34 0.72
C THR A 174 -8.87 -13.29 -0.77
N ARG A 175 -8.69 -12.16 -1.45
CA ARG A 175 -8.88 -12.06 -2.90
C ARG A 175 -7.92 -12.96 -3.70
N GLN A 176 -6.77 -13.29 -3.14
CA GLN A 176 -5.76 -14.14 -3.79
C GLN A 176 -5.88 -15.63 -3.44
N ALA A 177 -6.89 -16.03 -2.68
CA ALA A 177 -7.07 -17.44 -2.28
C ALA A 177 -7.12 -18.42 -3.46
N GLY A 178 -7.81 -18.04 -4.56
CA GLY A 178 -7.94 -18.88 -5.76
C GLY A 178 -6.82 -18.71 -6.79
N ALA A 179 -5.99 -17.68 -6.68
CA ALA A 179 -4.94 -17.38 -7.67
C ALA A 179 -3.68 -18.22 -7.47
N LEU A 180 -3.52 -18.84 -6.29
CA LEU A 180 -2.40 -19.69 -5.95
C LEU A 180 -2.83 -21.14 -6.03
N ALA A 181 -2.01 -22.01 -6.65
CA ALA A 181 -2.17 -23.46 -6.63
C ALA A 181 -1.92 -24.06 -5.21
N GLN A 182 -2.48 -23.41 -4.21
CA GLN A 182 -2.48 -23.87 -2.83
C GLN A 182 -3.65 -24.86 -2.63
N ALA A 183 -3.60 -25.63 -1.55
CA ALA A 183 -4.57 -26.68 -1.29
C ALA A 183 -6.02 -26.23 -1.52
N GLU A 184 -6.83 -27.07 -2.16
CA GLU A 184 -8.26 -26.83 -2.34
C GLU A 184 -8.91 -26.45 -0.99
N GLY A 185 -9.71 -25.37 -0.99
CA GLY A 185 -10.42 -24.91 0.21
C GLY A 185 -9.67 -23.87 1.06
N ALA A 186 -8.53 -23.33 0.61
CA ALA A 186 -7.89 -22.21 1.30
C ALA A 186 -8.78 -20.97 1.29
N SER A 187 -9.02 -20.37 2.47
CA SER A 187 -9.85 -19.15 2.59
C SER A 187 -9.10 -17.87 2.20
N PHE A 188 -7.77 -17.94 2.18
CA PHE A 188 -6.88 -16.84 1.80
C PHE A 188 -5.53 -17.36 1.28
N ALA A 189 -4.77 -16.52 0.59
CA ALA A 189 -3.40 -16.84 0.19
C ALA A 189 -2.49 -16.96 1.41
N ARG A 190 -1.79 -18.08 1.54
CA ARG A 190 -0.97 -18.44 2.71
C ARG A 190 0.51 -18.15 2.45
N PRO A 191 1.03 -16.98 2.80
CA PRO A 191 2.45 -16.70 2.61
C PRO A 191 3.30 -17.55 3.58
N THR A 192 4.43 -18.05 3.11
CA THR A 192 5.42 -18.80 3.90
C THR A 192 6.54 -17.89 4.43
N ALA A 193 6.68 -16.71 3.84
CA ALA A 193 7.67 -15.72 4.21
C ALA A 193 7.09 -14.30 4.11
N LEU A 194 7.65 -13.39 4.89
CA LEU A 194 7.24 -12.00 5.00
C LEU A 194 8.46 -11.10 4.80
N LEU A 195 8.33 -10.13 3.92
CA LEU A 195 9.35 -9.10 3.67
C LEU A 195 8.74 -7.73 3.93
N PHE A 196 9.36 -6.97 4.81
CA PHE A 196 8.97 -5.59 5.11
C PHE A 196 9.73 -4.57 4.27
N ASN A 197 9.04 -3.51 3.86
CA ASN A 197 9.59 -2.32 3.26
C ASN A 197 8.82 -1.07 3.73
N GLY A 198 9.41 0.11 3.50
CA GLY A 198 8.82 1.39 3.88
C GLY A 198 9.18 1.88 5.28
N GLY A 199 9.24 3.21 5.41
CA GLY A 199 9.74 3.87 6.62
C GLY A 199 8.92 3.65 7.89
N VAL A 200 7.62 3.35 7.77
CA VAL A 200 6.74 3.05 8.92
C VAL A 200 7.15 1.75 9.61
N LEU A 201 7.66 0.80 8.83
CA LEU A 201 8.07 -0.52 9.33
C LEU A 201 9.47 -0.53 9.97
N LYS A 202 10.08 0.63 10.19
CA LYS A 202 11.23 0.79 11.09
C LYS A 202 10.84 0.65 12.57
N ALA A 203 9.55 0.74 12.88
CA ALA A 203 9.04 0.61 14.24
C ALA A 203 8.83 -0.88 14.58
N PRO A 204 9.64 -1.49 15.49
CA PRO A 204 9.56 -2.91 15.79
C PRO A 204 8.18 -3.35 16.29
N LEU A 205 7.48 -2.49 17.01
CA LEU A 205 6.13 -2.76 17.50
C LEU A 205 5.09 -2.91 16.38
N ILE A 206 5.23 -2.18 15.29
CA ILE A 206 4.37 -2.28 14.12
C ILE A 206 4.68 -3.56 13.34
N GLU A 207 5.95 -3.86 13.11
CA GLU A 207 6.37 -5.13 12.51
C GLU A 207 5.84 -6.33 13.28
N GLN A 208 6.05 -6.35 14.60
CA GLN A 208 5.57 -7.43 15.48
C GLN A 208 4.05 -7.58 15.41
N ARG A 209 3.30 -6.49 15.36
CA ARG A 209 1.85 -6.52 15.24
C ARG A 209 1.40 -7.15 13.91
N ILE A 210 2.01 -6.80 12.79
CA ILE A 210 1.68 -7.40 11.49
C ILE A 210 2.01 -8.89 11.50
N VAL A 211 3.18 -9.28 12.00
CA VAL A 211 3.58 -10.69 12.14
C VAL A 211 2.58 -11.46 13.03
N GLN A 212 2.19 -10.88 14.15
CA GLN A 212 1.22 -11.49 15.07
C GLN A 212 -0.14 -11.72 14.38
N VAL A 213 -0.66 -10.73 13.69
CA VAL A 213 -1.95 -10.81 13.01
C VAL A 213 -1.90 -11.87 11.90
N LEU A 214 -0.89 -11.82 11.03
CA LEU A 214 -0.73 -12.79 9.94
C LEU A 214 -0.57 -14.21 10.46
N ASN A 215 0.30 -14.43 11.44
CA ASN A 215 0.55 -15.76 12.00
C ASN A 215 -0.67 -16.29 12.79
N GLY A 216 -1.48 -15.39 13.36
CA GLY A 216 -2.78 -15.75 13.93
C GLY A 216 -3.74 -16.34 12.90
N TRP A 217 -3.81 -15.75 11.70
CA TRP A 217 -4.61 -16.29 10.59
C TRP A 217 -4.08 -17.63 10.07
N LEU A 218 -2.75 -17.75 9.89
CA LEU A 218 -2.11 -18.98 9.45
C LEU A 218 -2.34 -20.13 10.44
N ALA A 219 -2.27 -19.85 11.73
CA ALA A 219 -2.52 -20.82 12.78
C ALA A 219 -3.98 -21.35 12.79
N GLN A 220 -4.96 -20.50 12.47
CA GLN A 220 -6.36 -20.90 12.32
C GLN A 220 -6.57 -21.91 11.19
N GLU A 221 -5.75 -21.83 10.15
CA GLU A 221 -5.75 -22.77 9.02
C GLU A 221 -4.81 -23.98 9.23
N GLY A 222 -4.19 -24.09 10.40
CA GLY A 222 -3.29 -25.19 10.75
C GLY A 222 -1.98 -25.21 9.98
N VAL A 223 -1.55 -24.06 9.39
CA VAL A 223 -0.29 -23.95 8.66
C VAL A 223 0.80 -23.28 9.49
N PRO A 224 2.07 -23.57 9.20
CA PRO A 224 3.20 -22.96 9.92
C PRO A 224 3.23 -21.42 9.80
N PRO A 225 3.82 -20.74 10.79
CA PRO A 225 3.97 -19.29 10.75
C PRO A 225 4.88 -18.85 9.57
N ALA A 226 4.60 -17.69 9.01
CA ALA A 226 5.43 -17.07 8.01
C ALA A 226 6.78 -16.64 8.61
N ARG A 227 7.87 -16.90 7.87
CA ARG A 227 9.22 -16.51 8.29
C ARG A 227 9.48 -15.06 7.93
N LEU A 228 10.01 -14.26 8.82
CA LEU A 228 10.47 -12.91 8.50
C LEU A 228 11.80 -13.01 7.72
N LEU A 229 11.86 -12.39 6.55
CA LEU A 229 13.06 -12.28 5.74
C LEU A 229 13.89 -11.10 6.22
N GLU A 230 15.18 -11.35 6.46
CA GLU A 230 16.11 -10.35 7.00
C GLU A 230 16.88 -9.62 5.88
N GLY A 231 17.45 -8.47 6.24
CA GLY A 231 18.42 -7.73 5.41
C GLY A 231 17.80 -6.67 4.49
N ALA A 232 16.54 -6.31 4.67
CA ALA A 232 15.98 -5.12 4.05
C ALA A 232 16.52 -3.87 4.77
N GLU A 233 17.20 -3.00 4.03
CA GLU A 233 17.54 -1.67 4.53
C GLU A 233 16.47 -0.70 4.03
N LEU A 234 15.52 -0.38 4.90
CA LEU A 234 14.28 0.30 4.55
C LEU A 234 14.49 1.71 3.98
N ASP A 235 15.58 2.38 4.31
CA ASP A 235 15.90 3.72 3.77
C ASP A 235 16.37 3.69 2.32
N LEU A 236 17.09 2.65 1.93
CA LEU A 236 17.75 2.57 0.64
C LEU A 236 17.17 1.48 -0.27
N ALA A 237 16.12 0.77 0.16
CA ALA A 237 15.58 -0.37 -0.56
C ALA A 237 15.14 0.01 -1.98
N VAL A 238 14.41 1.12 -2.14
CA VAL A 238 13.94 1.62 -3.44
C VAL A 238 15.12 2.02 -4.33
N ALA A 239 16.07 2.81 -3.81
CA ALA A 239 17.24 3.25 -4.57
C ALA A 239 18.12 2.08 -5.02
N ARG A 240 18.35 1.11 -4.13
CA ARG A 240 19.09 -0.12 -4.45
C ARG A 240 18.35 -0.99 -5.46
N GLY A 241 17.02 -1.11 -5.32
CA GLY A 241 16.17 -1.83 -6.25
C GLY A 241 16.23 -1.23 -7.66
N ALA A 242 16.10 0.10 -7.77
CA ALA A 242 16.20 0.82 -9.03
C ALA A 242 17.58 0.66 -9.68
N ALA A 243 18.65 0.82 -8.91
CA ALA A 243 20.02 0.62 -9.38
C ALA A 243 20.26 -0.82 -9.84
N TYR A 244 19.74 -1.80 -9.09
CA TYR A 244 19.85 -3.21 -9.45
C TYR A 244 19.05 -3.56 -10.72
N LEU A 245 17.85 -3.02 -10.87
CA LEU A 245 17.06 -3.18 -12.10
C LEU A 245 17.80 -2.62 -13.33
N GLY A 246 18.37 -1.42 -13.20
CA GLY A 246 19.21 -0.83 -14.24
C GLY A 246 20.42 -1.71 -14.59
N TYR A 247 21.10 -2.25 -13.59
CA TYR A 247 22.21 -3.18 -13.76
C TYR A 247 21.78 -4.45 -14.53
N VAL A 248 20.66 -5.08 -14.12
CA VAL A 248 20.14 -6.30 -14.77
C VAL A 248 19.75 -6.03 -16.23
N ASN A 249 19.05 -4.91 -16.48
CA ASN A 249 18.60 -4.53 -17.82
C ASN A 249 19.79 -4.21 -18.76
N THR A 250 20.86 -3.61 -18.24
CA THR A 250 22.03 -3.24 -19.05
C THR A 250 22.95 -4.41 -19.34
N LEU A 251 23.19 -5.27 -18.34
CA LEU A 251 24.17 -6.36 -18.45
C LEU A 251 23.56 -7.73 -18.76
N GLY A 252 22.24 -7.86 -18.73
CA GLY A 252 21.53 -9.12 -18.96
C GLY A 252 21.86 -10.21 -17.92
N ARG A 253 22.43 -9.82 -16.76
CA ARG A 253 22.85 -10.74 -15.71
C ARG A 253 22.22 -10.33 -14.38
N GLY A 254 21.72 -11.31 -13.64
CA GLY A 254 21.11 -11.09 -12.33
C GLY A 254 19.75 -11.78 -12.21
N VAL A 255 19.04 -11.49 -11.11
CA VAL A 255 17.69 -11.99 -10.87
C VAL A 255 16.70 -10.88 -11.18
N ARG A 256 15.84 -11.10 -12.14
CA ARG A 256 14.70 -10.24 -12.41
C ARG A 256 13.47 -10.87 -11.75
N ILE A 257 12.72 -10.06 -10.99
CA ILE A 257 11.39 -10.47 -10.56
C ILE A 257 10.49 -10.34 -11.79
N ARG A 258 10.03 -11.46 -12.31
CA ARG A 258 9.05 -11.49 -13.40
C ARG A 258 7.69 -11.10 -12.83
N GLY A 259 6.95 -10.27 -13.51
CA GLY A 259 5.69 -9.83 -12.93
C GLY A 259 4.85 -8.89 -13.75
N GLY A 260 5.20 -8.58 -14.97
CA GLY A 260 4.37 -7.85 -15.93
C GLY A 260 3.39 -6.81 -15.37
N THR A 261 2.32 -6.55 -16.10
CA THR A 261 1.25 -5.67 -15.66
C THR A 261 0.47 -6.25 -14.48
N ALA A 262 0.15 -5.41 -13.49
CA ALA A 262 -0.59 -5.80 -12.28
C ALA A 262 -2.08 -6.08 -12.54
N GLN A 263 -2.58 -5.65 -13.69
CA GLN A 263 -3.96 -5.86 -14.17
C GLN A 263 -3.97 -5.79 -15.69
N SER A 264 -5.04 -6.28 -16.30
CA SER A 264 -5.28 -6.07 -17.72
C SER A 264 -5.72 -4.64 -17.98
N TYR A 265 -5.16 -4.00 -19.01
CA TYR A 265 -5.52 -2.65 -19.43
C TYR A 265 -6.25 -2.67 -20.75
N TYR A 266 -7.33 -1.92 -20.82
CA TYR A 266 -8.20 -1.83 -21.99
C TYR A 266 -8.40 -0.39 -22.41
N VAL A 267 -8.63 -0.18 -23.70
CA VAL A 267 -9.14 1.08 -24.24
C VAL A 267 -10.58 0.88 -24.72
N GLY A 268 -11.44 1.84 -24.44
CA GLY A 268 -12.82 1.86 -24.96
C GLY A 268 -12.85 2.29 -26.40
N VAL A 269 -13.35 1.42 -27.25
CA VAL A 269 -13.60 1.68 -28.68
C VAL A 269 -15.11 1.74 -28.90
N GLU A 270 -15.61 2.80 -29.51
CA GLU A 270 -17.01 2.90 -29.86
C GLU A 270 -17.37 1.92 -30.95
N SER A 271 -18.48 1.21 -30.79
CA SER A 271 -18.97 0.26 -31.78
C SER A 271 -19.54 1.00 -32.97
N ASN A 272 -19.32 0.49 -34.19
CA ASN A 272 -19.86 1.02 -35.41
C ASN A 272 -21.36 0.61 -35.57
N LEU A 273 -22.21 1.13 -34.68
CA LEU A 273 -23.67 0.94 -34.76
C LEU A 273 -24.33 2.21 -35.22
N PRO A 274 -25.47 2.08 -35.97
CA PRO A 274 -26.24 3.25 -36.38
C PRO A 274 -26.74 4.03 -35.17
N ALA A 275 -26.74 5.37 -35.27
CA ALA A 275 -27.18 6.24 -34.20
C ALA A 275 -28.70 5.98 -33.87
N ILE A 276 -28.97 5.69 -32.61
CA ILE A 276 -30.33 5.51 -32.09
C ILE A 276 -30.63 6.71 -31.16
N PRO A 277 -31.72 7.46 -31.39
CA PRO A 277 -32.08 8.60 -30.57
C PRO A 277 -32.16 8.24 -29.08
N GLY A 278 -31.38 8.94 -28.22
CA GLY A 278 -31.34 8.71 -26.77
C GLY A 278 -30.46 7.56 -26.31
N MET A 279 -29.72 6.91 -27.21
CA MET A 279 -28.77 5.85 -26.86
C MET A 279 -27.32 6.28 -27.27
N GLU A 280 -26.40 6.25 -26.31
CA GLU A 280 -24.99 6.40 -26.65
C GLU A 280 -24.45 5.12 -27.30
N PRO A 281 -23.52 5.22 -28.28
CA PRO A 281 -22.90 4.04 -28.86
C PRO A 281 -22.26 3.18 -27.77
N PRO A 282 -22.48 1.85 -27.76
CA PRO A 282 -21.85 0.98 -26.79
C PRO A 282 -20.34 0.97 -27.00
N LEU A 283 -19.60 0.98 -25.88
CA LEU A 283 -18.15 0.85 -25.89
C LEU A 283 -17.74 -0.61 -25.81
N CYS A 284 -16.86 -1.03 -26.71
CA CYS A 284 -16.16 -2.30 -26.64
C CYS A 284 -14.81 -2.10 -25.95
N ALA A 285 -14.47 -2.95 -25.00
CA ALA A 285 -13.19 -2.90 -24.32
C ALA A 285 -12.15 -3.70 -25.14
N LEU A 286 -11.17 -3.00 -25.71
CA LEU A 286 -10.04 -3.60 -26.42
C LEU A 286 -8.88 -3.76 -25.46
N CYS A 287 -8.38 -4.97 -25.25
CA CYS A 287 -7.24 -5.25 -24.40
C CYS A 287 -5.95 -4.75 -25.05
N LEU A 288 -5.29 -3.81 -24.41
CA LEU A 288 -3.97 -3.28 -24.83
C LEU A 288 -2.82 -4.01 -24.16
N ALA A 289 -2.97 -4.35 -22.88
CA ALA A 289 -1.98 -5.06 -22.10
C ALA A 289 -2.70 -6.08 -21.21
N PRO A 290 -2.58 -7.39 -21.51
CA PRO A 290 -3.15 -8.42 -20.65
C PRO A 290 -2.39 -8.48 -19.31
N PHE A 291 -3.05 -9.04 -18.29
CA PHE A 291 -2.41 -9.31 -17.01
C PHE A 291 -1.10 -10.07 -17.19
N GLY A 292 -0.05 -9.64 -16.49
CA GLY A 292 1.27 -10.29 -16.57
C GLY A 292 2.07 -9.97 -17.84
N MET A 293 1.62 -9.05 -18.70
CA MET A 293 2.39 -8.61 -19.87
C MET A 293 3.69 -7.96 -19.40
N GLU A 294 4.82 -8.56 -19.81
CA GLU A 294 6.16 -8.11 -19.40
C GLU A 294 6.56 -6.79 -20.07
N GLU A 295 7.31 -5.97 -19.34
CA GLU A 295 7.88 -4.72 -19.85
C GLU A 295 8.78 -4.98 -21.07
N GLY A 296 8.61 -4.15 -22.09
CA GLY A 296 9.35 -4.27 -23.36
C GLY A 296 8.78 -5.31 -24.32
N THR A 297 7.62 -5.93 -24.00
CA THR A 297 6.90 -6.76 -24.96
C THR A 297 5.88 -5.94 -25.75
N GLU A 298 5.63 -6.34 -26.99
CA GLU A 298 4.68 -5.68 -27.89
C GLU A 298 3.65 -6.71 -28.36
N VAL A 299 2.39 -6.30 -28.50
CA VAL A 299 1.31 -7.08 -29.08
C VAL A 299 0.74 -6.28 -30.26
N ALA A 300 0.83 -6.87 -31.46
CA ALA A 300 0.17 -6.29 -32.63
C ALA A 300 -1.31 -6.71 -32.67
N LEU A 301 -2.17 -5.75 -33.01
CA LEU A 301 -3.62 -5.97 -33.14
C LEU A 301 -3.99 -6.04 -34.64
N ASP A 302 -3.37 -6.95 -35.38
CA ASP A 302 -3.41 -7.05 -36.83
C ASP A 302 -4.84 -7.40 -37.39
N SER A 303 -5.73 -7.85 -36.51
CA SER A 303 -7.08 -8.30 -36.92
C SER A 303 -8.17 -7.21 -36.84
N GLN A 304 -7.83 -6.00 -36.42
CA GLN A 304 -8.81 -4.92 -36.22
C GLN A 304 -8.38 -3.62 -36.90
N GLU A 305 -9.24 -3.10 -37.75
CA GLU A 305 -9.06 -1.77 -38.34
C GLU A 305 -9.85 -0.74 -37.53
N PHE A 306 -9.21 0.39 -37.22
CA PHE A 306 -9.81 1.48 -36.47
C PHE A 306 -9.87 2.74 -37.33
N GLY A 307 -11.03 3.41 -37.31
CA GLY A 307 -11.18 4.75 -37.88
C GLY A 307 -10.65 5.80 -36.88
N LEU A 308 -9.74 6.65 -37.31
CA LEU A 308 -9.30 7.81 -36.54
C LEU A 308 -10.06 9.05 -36.99
N VAL A 309 -10.76 9.73 -36.07
CA VAL A 309 -11.36 11.04 -36.35
C VAL A 309 -10.27 12.09 -36.37
N VAL A 310 -10.12 12.76 -37.54
CA VAL A 310 -9.07 13.77 -37.76
C VAL A 310 -9.68 15.15 -37.59
N GLY A 311 -8.97 16.04 -36.88
CA GLY A 311 -9.40 17.44 -36.71
C GLY A 311 -10.11 17.73 -35.37
N GLU A 312 -10.35 16.74 -34.56
CA GLU A 312 -10.93 16.89 -33.22
C GLU A 312 -10.05 16.22 -32.13
N PRO A 313 -10.06 16.70 -30.89
CA PRO A 313 -9.34 16.04 -29.79
C PRO A 313 -9.88 14.64 -29.53
N VAL A 314 -9.06 13.61 -29.67
CA VAL A 314 -9.43 12.23 -29.35
C VAL A 314 -9.41 12.00 -27.83
N ARG A 315 -10.53 11.53 -27.27
CA ARG A 315 -10.61 11.10 -25.87
C ARG A 315 -10.51 9.58 -25.80
N LEU A 316 -9.39 9.09 -25.31
CA LEU A 316 -9.22 7.66 -25.03
C LEU A 316 -9.72 7.37 -23.60
N ARG A 317 -10.67 6.46 -23.46
CA ARG A 317 -11.14 5.97 -22.17
C ARG A 317 -10.39 4.69 -21.84
N PHE A 318 -9.59 4.73 -20.76
CA PHE A 318 -8.85 3.56 -20.29
C PHE A 318 -9.61 2.88 -19.15
N PHE A 319 -9.56 1.54 -19.14
CA PHE A 319 -10.13 0.70 -18.10
C PHE A 319 -9.08 -0.27 -17.62
N GLY A 320 -9.14 -0.65 -16.32
CA GLY A 320 -8.33 -1.71 -15.75
C GLY A 320 -9.22 -2.82 -15.21
N SER A 321 -8.77 -4.07 -15.34
CA SER A 321 -9.42 -5.23 -14.73
C SER A 321 -8.37 -6.11 -14.08
N SER A 322 -8.64 -6.52 -12.85
CA SER A 322 -7.83 -7.50 -12.12
C SER A 322 -8.35 -8.95 -12.28
N VAL A 323 -9.34 -9.12 -13.16
CA VAL A 323 -9.97 -10.42 -13.48
C VAL A 323 -9.65 -10.77 -14.91
#